data_ee5d61b5900c7baa8e02f76b9088afe2
#
_entry.id   ee5d61b5900c7baa8e02f76b9088afe2
#
_cell.length_a   1.000
_cell.length_b   1.000
_cell.length_c   1.000
_cell.angle_alpha   90.00
_cell.angle_beta   90.00
_cell.angle_gamma   90.00
#
_symmetry.space_group_name_H-M   'P 1'
#
loop_
_entity.id
_entity.type
_entity.pdbx_description
1 polymer ?
#
loop_
_entity_poly.entity_id
_entity_poly.type
_entity_poly.pdbx_seq_one_letter_code
_entity_poly.pdbx_strand_id
1 'polypeptide(L)' 'MYPGGRRRVMTTDVVERARRMLENGAIRQQVADVIGVGVKTVYKYFPVGE' A
#
# COMPACT_ATOMS: atom_id res chain seq x y z
N MET A 1 0.99 -24.21 -2.16
CA MET A 1 0.88 -23.58 -2.26
C MET A 1 0.51 -22.80 -2.24
N TYR A 2 0.15 -22.23 -2.37
CA TYR A 2 -0.13 -21.39 -2.27
C TYR A 2 -0.56 -20.71 -2.70
N PRO A 3 -0.75 -20.65 -2.56
CA PRO A 3 -1.60 -19.98 -3.12
C PRO A 3 -1.48 -18.68 -3.10
N GLY A 4 -1.35 -18.29 -2.64
CA GLY A 4 -1.31 -17.03 -2.53
C GLY A 4 -1.25 -16.25 -3.60
N GLY A 5 -1.11 -15.22 -3.68
CA GLY A 5 -0.92 -14.42 -4.79
C GLY A 5 -2.12 -14.10 -5.54
N ARG A 6 -3.25 -14.65 -5.24
CA ARG A 6 -4.31 -14.35 -5.91
C ARG A 6 -4.65 -12.96 -5.74
N ARG A 7 -4.59 -12.33 -4.66
CA ARG A 7 -4.91 -10.99 -4.52
C ARG A 7 -4.00 -10.40 -3.54
N ARG A 8 -3.59 -9.18 -3.71
CA ARG A 8 -2.78 -8.51 -2.77
C ARG A 8 -3.61 -7.91 -1.71
N VAL A 9 -3.26 -8.11 -0.49
CA VAL A 9 -3.99 -7.51 0.62
C VAL A 9 -3.01 -6.72 1.44
N MET A 10 -3.50 -5.77 2.19
CA MET A 10 -2.65 -4.90 3.01
C MET A 10 -2.34 -5.61 4.31
N THR A 11 -1.32 -6.43 4.28
CA THR A 11 -0.88 -7.10 5.49
C THR A 11 -0.06 -6.14 6.31
N THR A 12 0.31 -6.54 7.51
CA THR A 12 1.10 -5.69 8.38
C THR A 12 2.41 -5.28 7.70
N ASP A 13 3.06 -6.24 7.05
CA ASP A 13 4.31 -5.95 6.37
C ASP A 13 4.10 -4.93 5.27
N VAL A 14 3.04 -5.10 4.51
CA VAL A 14 2.77 -4.23 3.39
C VAL A 14 2.41 -2.84 3.89
N VAL A 15 1.63 -2.77 4.95
CA VAL A 15 1.24 -1.49 5.50
C VAL A 15 2.46 -0.73 6.00
N GLU A 16 3.35 -1.42 6.68
CA GLU A 16 4.55 -0.76 7.16
C GLU A 16 5.41 -0.26 6.04
N ARG A 17 5.54 -1.07 5.00
CA ARG A 17 6.33 -0.66 3.86
C ARG A 17 5.73 0.56 3.20
N ALA A 18 4.42 0.57 3.04
CA ALA A 18 3.74 1.69 2.42
C ALA A 18 3.93 2.95 3.25
N ARG A 19 3.82 2.82 4.55
CA ARG A 19 3.99 3.97 5.40
C ARG A 19 5.40 4.54 5.28
N ARG A 20 6.39 3.67 5.25
CA ARG A 20 7.76 4.12 5.10
C ARG A 20 7.96 4.86 3.81
N MET A 21 7.39 4.34 2.73
CA MET A 21 7.53 4.99 1.45
C MET A 21 6.93 6.39 1.50
N LEU A 22 5.78 6.53 2.13
CA LEU A 22 5.15 7.83 2.23
C LEU A 22 5.98 8.78 3.07
N GLU A 23 6.58 8.28 4.13
CA GLU A 23 7.40 9.10 4.96
C GLU A 23 8.64 9.57 4.21
N ASN A 24 9.07 8.81 3.24
CA ASN A 24 10.23 9.16 2.45
C ASN A 24 9.87 10.04 1.25
N GLY A 25 8.63 10.44 1.16
CA GLY A 25 8.27 11.35 0.09
C GLY A 25 7.51 10.74 -1.06
N ALA A 26 7.23 9.49 -1.01
CA ALA A 26 6.47 8.87 -2.09
C ALA A 26 5.02 9.31 -2.04
N ILE A 27 4.37 9.31 -3.18
CA ILE A 27 2.96 9.67 -3.20
C ILE A 27 2.17 8.36 -3.17
N ARG A 28 0.92 8.48 -2.80
CA ARG A 28 0.09 7.31 -2.62
C ARG A 28 -0.08 6.51 -3.89
N GLN A 29 -0.17 7.18 -5.01
CA GLN A 29 -0.29 6.48 -6.26
C GLN A 29 0.95 5.64 -6.53
N GLN A 30 2.10 6.17 -6.23
CA GLN A 30 3.33 5.46 -6.41
C GLN A 30 3.39 4.25 -5.49
N VAL A 31 2.94 4.42 -4.26
CA VAL A 31 2.91 3.33 -3.31
C VAL A 31 1.99 2.23 -3.83
N ALA A 32 0.83 2.60 -4.31
CA ALA A 32 -0.11 1.62 -4.84
C ALA A 32 0.50 0.84 -5.99
N ASP A 33 1.24 1.54 -6.83
CA ASP A 33 1.85 0.92 -7.97
C ASP A 33 2.93 -0.08 -7.56
N VAL A 34 3.75 0.31 -6.62
CA VAL A 34 4.84 -0.54 -6.18
C VAL A 34 4.31 -1.76 -5.45
N ILE A 35 3.33 -1.55 -4.59
CA ILE A 35 2.79 -2.63 -3.81
C ILE A 35 1.87 -3.52 -4.63
N GLY A 36 1.20 -2.94 -5.61
CA GLY A 36 0.32 -3.72 -6.46
C GLY A 36 -1.11 -3.75 -5.99
N VAL A 37 -1.55 -2.71 -5.32
CA VAL A 37 -2.94 -2.63 -4.88
C VAL A 37 -3.54 -1.39 -5.52
N GLY A 38 -4.84 -1.24 -5.38
CA GLY A 38 -5.49 -0.07 -5.91
C GLY A 38 -5.16 1.15 -5.07
N VAL A 39 -5.09 2.30 -5.69
CA VAL A 39 -4.78 3.53 -4.97
C VAL A 39 -5.87 3.82 -3.95
N LYS A 40 -7.08 3.39 -4.21
CA LYS A 40 -8.15 3.59 -3.24
C LYS A 40 -7.86 2.85 -1.96
N THR A 41 -7.27 1.68 -2.06
CA THR A 41 -6.89 0.92 -0.89
C THR A 41 -5.85 1.66 -0.09
N VAL A 42 -4.91 2.29 -0.78
CA VAL A 42 -3.87 3.05 -0.10
C VAL A 42 -4.50 4.24 0.63
N TYR A 43 -5.43 4.92 -0.01
CA TYR A 43 -6.09 6.04 0.63
C TYR A 43 -6.90 5.60 1.85
N LYS A 44 -7.41 4.39 1.79
CA LYS A 44 -8.18 3.88 2.89
C LYS A 44 -7.31 3.69 4.13
N TYR A 45 -6.10 3.21 3.94
CA TYR A 45 -5.19 2.99 5.05
C TYR A 45 -4.42 4.25 5.44
N PHE A 46 -4.20 5.12 4.49
CA PHE A 46 -3.44 6.35 4.75
C PHE A 46 -4.19 7.52 4.15
N PRO A 47 -5.25 7.99 4.82
CA PRO A 47 -6.04 9.08 4.27
C PRO A 47 -5.22 10.35 4.12
N VAL A 48 -5.60 11.13 3.17
CA VAL A 48 -4.94 12.40 2.94
C VAL A 48 -5.53 13.45 3.84
N GLY A 49 -4.76 14.29 4.28
CA GLY A 49 -5.27 15.40 5.01
C GLY A 49 -5.57 15.10 6.34
N GLU A 50 -5.47 15.01 6.73
CA GLU A 50 -5.65 15.06 7.87
C GLU A 50 -5.48 15.59 8.35
#